data_c02a285af213fe07743616e48ba8d8db
#
_entry.id   c02a285af213fe07743616e48ba8d8db
#
_cell.length_a   1.000
_cell.length_b   1.000
_cell.length_c   1.000
_cell.angle_alpha   90.00
_cell.angle_beta   90.00
_cell.angle_gamma   90.00
#
_symmetry.space_group_name_H-M   'P 1'
#
loop_
_entity.id
_entity.type
_entity.pdbx_description
1 polymer ?
#
loop_
_entity_poly.entity_id
_entity_poly.type
_entity_poly.pdbx_seq_one_letter_code
_entity_poly.pdbx_strand_id
1 'polypeptide(L)'
;MQYVRDHIEEIFRIVAVVSMPQTAFSANGAGVKSSVLFLKKYAETETQQIRNLKKNSKHSLLSSYQYKERVTQLENEKKQAIKELEKQYKEKHPSLDKKGLAPLMAEEKKEIQDEFSEKVNNLKEELQDAFLTEKQKKLKDYPIFMAIAEEIGYDATGKKTAVNELEVIGEELERFINAINNGEI
;
A
#
# COMPACT_ATOMS: atom_id res chain seq x y z
N MET A 1 -1.85 0.66 6.22
CA MET A 1 -3.21 0.97 5.69
C MET A 1 -3.48 0.50 4.25
N GLN A 2 -2.60 -0.33 3.68
CA GLN A 2 -2.78 -0.83 2.30
C GLN A 2 -4.07 -1.65 2.14
N TYR A 3 -4.44 -2.48 3.11
CA TYR A 3 -5.66 -3.29 3.06
C TYR A 3 -6.96 -2.47 2.88
N VAL A 4 -7.01 -1.24 3.42
CA VAL A 4 -8.19 -0.35 3.26
C VAL A 4 -8.30 0.11 1.82
N ARG A 5 -7.17 0.49 1.19
CA ARG A 5 -7.11 0.87 -0.23
C ARG A 5 -7.53 -0.29 -1.12
N ASP A 6 -6.98 -1.47 -0.87
CA ASP A 6 -7.29 -2.69 -1.63
C ASP A 6 -8.77 -3.04 -1.53
N HIS A 7 -9.38 -2.86 -0.35
CA HIS A 7 -10.80 -3.12 -0.14
C HIS A 7 -11.69 -2.08 -0.84
N ILE A 8 -11.33 -0.79 -0.79
CA ILE A 8 -12.05 0.26 -1.53
C ILE A 8 -12.01 -0.04 -3.02
N GLU A 9 -10.84 -0.33 -3.59
CA GLU A 9 -10.68 -0.64 -5.01
C GLU A 9 -11.45 -1.88 -5.49
N GLU A 10 -11.76 -2.81 -4.59
CA GLU A 10 -12.54 -4.01 -4.93
C GLU A 10 -14.03 -3.74 -5.02
N ILE A 11 -14.53 -2.81 -4.25
CA ILE A 11 -15.96 -2.56 -4.07
C ILE A 11 -16.42 -1.28 -4.77
N PHE A 12 -15.50 -0.33 -4.94
CA PHE A 12 -15.85 1.00 -5.45
C PHE A 12 -14.92 1.44 -6.58
N ARG A 13 -15.51 2.13 -7.55
CA ARG A 13 -14.80 2.99 -8.49
C ARG A 13 -14.59 4.35 -7.82
N ILE A 14 -13.38 4.88 -7.88
CA ILE A 14 -13.11 6.26 -7.48
C ILE A 14 -13.60 7.17 -8.61
N VAL A 15 -14.55 8.03 -8.31
CA VAL A 15 -15.14 8.99 -9.28
C VAL A 15 -14.39 10.31 -9.23
N ALA A 16 -14.17 10.83 -8.00
CA ALA A 16 -13.49 12.10 -7.83
C ALA A 16 -12.71 12.16 -6.51
N VAL A 17 -11.69 13.02 -6.50
CA VAL A 17 -10.93 13.41 -5.31
C VAL A 17 -10.85 14.93 -5.27
N VAL A 18 -11.41 15.55 -4.23
CA VAL A 18 -11.36 16.99 -4.00
C VAL A 18 -10.52 17.25 -2.76
N SER A 19 -9.37 17.88 -2.94
CA SER A 19 -8.47 18.28 -1.85
C SER A 19 -9.00 19.55 -1.20
N MET A 20 -9.11 19.54 0.12
CA MET A 20 -9.58 20.67 0.91
C MET A 20 -8.38 21.47 1.46
N PRO A 21 -8.53 22.77 1.73
CA PRO A 21 -7.47 23.55 2.39
C PRO A 21 -7.22 23.02 3.81
N GLN A 22 -6.01 23.22 4.31
CA GLN A 22 -5.65 22.80 5.68
C GLN A 22 -6.54 23.47 6.75
N THR A 23 -7.11 24.61 6.44
CA THR A 23 -7.98 25.41 7.30
C THR A 23 -9.43 24.91 7.34
N ALA A 24 -9.81 23.96 6.49
CA ALA A 24 -11.19 23.49 6.34
C ALA A 24 -11.86 23.08 7.67
N PHE A 25 -11.11 22.51 8.61
CA PHE A 25 -11.61 22.04 9.90
C PHE A 25 -10.95 22.77 11.09
N SER A 26 -10.25 23.88 10.84
CA SER A 26 -9.54 24.61 11.91
C SER A 26 -10.49 25.20 12.95
N ALA A 27 -11.66 25.66 12.55
CA ALA A 27 -12.71 26.15 13.46
C ALA A 27 -13.19 25.07 14.47
N ASN A 28 -13.02 23.79 14.11
CA ASN A 28 -13.33 22.64 14.97
C ASN A 28 -12.08 22.09 15.70
N GLY A 29 -10.97 22.82 15.69
CA GLY A 29 -9.72 22.42 16.35
C GLY A 29 -8.85 21.45 15.57
N ALA A 30 -9.17 21.14 14.32
CA ALA A 30 -8.42 20.20 13.48
C ALA A 30 -7.67 20.93 12.35
N GLY A 31 -6.36 21.14 12.51
CA GLY A 31 -5.48 21.72 11.48
C GLY A 31 -4.86 20.68 10.55
N VAL A 32 -5.66 19.77 9.99
CA VAL A 32 -5.20 18.68 9.12
C VAL A 32 -5.67 18.89 7.68
N LYS A 33 -4.76 18.63 6.71
CA LYS A 33 -5.14 18.60 5.30
C LYS A 33 -5.96 17.34 5.03
N SER A 34 -7.14 17.52 4.45
CA SER A 34 -8.08 16.45 4.14
C SER A 34 -8.50 16.47 2.68
N SER A 35 -9.07 15.37 2.22
CA SER A 35 -9.66 15.27 0.88
C SER A 35 -11.01 14.57 0.95
N VAL A 36 -11.94 15.00 0.11
CA VAL A 36 -13.22 14.33 -0.08
C VAL A 36 -13.08 13.34 -1.22
N LEU A 37 -13.48 12.10 -0.97
CA LEU A 37 -13.42 11.01 -1.91
C LEU A 37 -14.82 10.63 -2.34
N PHE A 38 -15.11 10.75 -3.64
CA PHE A 38 -16.39 10.35 -4.25
C PHE A 38 -16.25 8.96 -4.84
N LEU A 39 -17.12 8.06 -4.39
CA LEU A 39 -17.05 6.64 -4.72
C LEU A 39 -18.38 6.18 -5.35
N LYS A 40 -18.27 5.39 -6.43
CA LYS A 40 -19.41 4.67 -7.01
C LYS A 40 -19.25 3.18 -6.70
N LYS A 41 -20.21 2.61 -5.99
CA LYS A 41 -20.18 1.17 -5.68
C LYS A 41 -20.36 0.35 -6.96
N TYR A 42 -19.52 -0.67 -7.13
CA TYR A 42 -19.65 -1.65 -8.20
C TYR A 42 -20.86 -2.55 -8.00
N ALA A 43 -21.40 -3.08 -9.07
CA ALA A 43 -22.33 -4.20 -9.00
C ALA A 43 -21.63 -5.43 -8.38
N GLU A 44 -22.41 -6.32 -7.78
CA GLU A 44 -21.85 -7.53 -7.14
C GLU A 44 -21.06 -8.39 -8.15
N THR A 45 -21.53 -8.47 -9.38
CA THR A 45 -20.86 -9.18 -10.48
C THR A 45 -19.50 -8.57 -10.80
N GLU A 46 -19.39 -7.25 -10.87
CA GLU A 46 -18.14 -6.53 -11.12
C GLU A 46 -17.17 -6.73 -9.95
N THR A 47 -17.66 -6.58 -8.72
CA THR A 47 -16.88 -6.82 -7.50
C THR A 47 -16.27 -8.22 -7.51
N GLN A 48 -17.08 -9.22 -7.86
CA GLN A 48 -16.62 -10.61 -7.92
C GLN A 48 -15.60 -10.84 -9.04
N GLN A 49 -15.78 -10.21 -10.19
CA GLN A 49 -14.79 -10.26 -11.29
C GLN A 49 -13.45 -9.67 -10.87
N ILE A 50 -13.44 -8.48 -10.23
CA ILE A 50 -12.24 -7.82 -9.74
C ILE A 50 -11.52 -8.70 -8.70
N ARG A 51 -12.26 -9.28 -7.74
CA ARG A 51 -11.72 -10.19 -6.73
C ARG A 51 -11.07 -11.43 -7.35
N ASN A 52 -11.76 -12.07 -8.28
CA ASN A 52 -11.25 -13.24 -8.99
C ASN A 52 -9.99 -12.91 -9.79
N LEU A 53 -9.97 -11.78 -10.47
CA LEU A 53 -8.85 -11.32 -11.25
C LEU A 53 -7.61 -11.08 -10.35
N LYS A 54 -7.79 -10.34 -9.23
CA LYS A 54 -6.73 -10.11 -8.24
C LYS A 54 -6.21 -11.43 -7.63
N LYS A 55 -7.11 -12.33 -7.26
CA LYS A 55 -6.76 -13.65 -6.70
C LYS A 55 -5.95 -14.49 -7.67
N ASN A 56 -6.40 -14.58 -8.92
CA ASN A 56 -5.74 -15.36 -9.96
C ASN A 56 -4.37 -14.78 -10.33
N SER A 57 -4.26 -13.45 -10.46
CA SER A 57 -2.98 -12.78 -10.70
C SER A 57 -2.00 -13.02 -9.56
N LYS A 58 -2.44 -12.89 -8.32
CA LYS A 58 -1.61 -13.17 -7.14
C LYS A 58 -1.14 -14.63 -7.12
N HIS A 59 -2.04 -15.58 -7.39
CA HIS A 59 -1.68 -17.01 -7.42
C HIS A 59 -0.68 -17.34 -8.53
N SER A 60 -0.91 -16.81 -9.73
CA SER A 60 -0.01 -16.98 -10.88
C SER A 60 1.39 -16.42 -10.58
N LEU A 61 1.48 -15.22 -10.00
CA LEU A 61 2.76 -14.59 -9.66
C LEU A 61 3.50 -15.34 -8.55
N LEU A 62 2.79 -15.78 -7.51
CA LEU A 62 3.41 -16.59 -6.45
C LEU A 62 4.04 -17.88 -7.00
N SER A 63 3.39 -18.49 -8.00
CA SER A 63 3.91 -19.70 -8.67
C SER A 63 5.06 -19.38 -9.63
N SER A 64 4.92 -18.35 -10.48
CA SER A 64 5.97 -17.98 -11.44
C SER A 64 7.26 -17.49 -10.79
N TYR A 65 7.15 -16.79 -9.67
CA TYR A 65 8.31 -16.35 -8.88
C TYR A 65 8.86 -17.43 -7.96
N GLN A 66 8.24 -18.61 -7.90
CA GLN A 66 8.59 -19.69 -6.96
C GLN A 66 8.79 -19.13 -5.53
N TYR A 67 7.86 -18.24 -5.12
CA TYR A 67 8.03 -17.45 -3.90
C TYR A 67 8.20 -18.32 -2.66
N LYS A 68 7.42 -19.38 -2.52
CA LYS A 68 7.49 -20.28 -1.35
C LYS A 68 8.82 -21.01 -1.30
N GLU A 69 9.28 -21.49 -2.44
CA GLU A 69 10.54 -22.21 -2.59
C GLU A 69 11.73 -21.31 -2.27
N ARG A 70 11.73 -20.08 -2.81
CA ARG A 70 12.78 -19.08 -2.54
C ARG A 70 12.81 -18.67 -1.06
N VAL A 71 11.65 -18.45 -0.41
CA VAL A 71 11.60 -18.15 1.02
C VAL A 71 12.11 -19.33 1.84
N THR A 72 11.70 -20.56 1.52
CA THR A 72 12.18 -21.77 2.21
C THR A 72 13.70 -21.94 2.05
N GLN A 73 14.23 -21.66 0.87
CA GLN A 73 15.68 -21.70 0.63
C GLN A 73 16.40 -20.66 1.50
N LEU A 74 15.95 -19.41 1.53
CA LEU A 74 16.53 -18.36 2.38
C LEU A 74 16.48 -18.73 3.87
N GLU A 75 15.38 -19.32 4.34
CA GLU A 75 15.29 -19.81 5.73
C GLU A 75 16.28 -20.93 6.03
N ASN A 76 16.52 -21.83 5.08
CA ASN A 76 17.50 -22.90 5.23
C ASN A 76 18.94 -22.35 5.22
N GLU A 77 19.25 -21.44 4.30
CA GLU A 77 20.54 -20.74 4.25
C GLU A 77 20.80 -19.99 5.56
N LYS A 78 19.82 -19.26 6.09
CA LYS A 78 19.90 -18.61 7.41
C LYS A 78 20.23 -19.59 8.52
N LYS A 79 19.54 -20.75 8.56
CA LYS A 79 19.80 -21.79 9.57
C LYS A 79 21.20 -22.36 9.44
N GLN A 80 21.70 -22.53 8.22
CA GLN A 80 23.06 -23.02 7.97
C GLN A 80 24.11 -22.00 8.39
N ALA A 81 23.93 -20.72 8.05
CA ALA A 81 24.81 -19.63 8.45
C ALA A 81 24.94 -19.53 9.98
N ILE A 82 23.80 -19.61 10.69
CA ILE A 82 23.79 -19.61 12.16
C ILE A 82 24.50 -20.84 12.73
N LYS A 83 24.32 -22.02 12.17
CA LYS A 83 25.01 -23.24 12.62
C LYS A 83 26.51 -23.15 12.40
N GLU A 84 26.95 -22.61 11.27
CA GLU A 84 28.36 -22.42 10.98
C GLU A 84 28.98 -21.41 11.94
N LEU A 85 28.30 -20.31 12.23
CA LEU A 85 28.70 -19.35 13.24
C LEU A 85 28.87 -20.03 14.63
N GLU A 86 27.90 -20.82 15.05
CA GLU A 86 27.94 -21.57 16.32
C GLU A 86 29.11 -22.54 16.36
N LYS A 87 29.43 -23.21 15.25
CA LYS A 87 30.55 -24.10 15.14
C LYS A 87 31.89 -23.37 15.26
N GLN A 88 32.09 -22.27 14.55
CA GLN A 88 33.27 -21.43 14.59
C GLN A 88 33.56 -20.90 16.01
N TYR A 89 32.52 -20.44 16.72
CA TYR A 89 32.67 -19.96 18.09
C TYR A 89 32.97 -21.08 19.06
N LYS A 90 32.44 -22.28 18.87
CA LYS A 90 32.73 -23.44 19.68
C LYS A 90 34.19 -23.94 19.50
N GLU A 91 34.69 -23.84 18.27
CA GLU A 91 36.11 -24.17 17.98
C GLU A 91 37.06 -23.14 18.62
N LYS A 92 36.71 -21.85 18.62
CA LYS A 92 37.50 -20.78 19.26
C LYS A 92 37.44 -20.84 20.80
N HIS A 93 36.32 -21.33 21.37
CA HIS A 93 36.07 -21.36 22.80
C HIS A 93 35.58 -22.74 23.28
N PRO A 94 36.44 -23.78 23.23
CA PRO A 94 36.03 -25.16 23.48
C PRO A 94 35.57 -25.43 24.93
N SER A 95 35.95 -24.57 25.88
CA SER A 95 35.57 -24.67 27.27
C SER A 95 34.20 -24.07 27.62
N LEU A 96 33.59 -23.31 26.69
CA LEU A 96 32.31 -22.69 26.93
C LEU A 96 31.14 -23.59 26.46
N ASP A 97 30.09 -23.59 27.27
CA ASP A 97 28.83 -24.21 26.89
C ASP A 97 28.01 -23.26 25.97
N LYS A 98 26.84 -23.73 25.48
CA LYS A 98 25.96 -22.92 24.61
C LYS A 98 25.52 -21.62 25.25
N LYS A 99 25.34 -21.57 26.57
CA LYS A 99 24.92 -20.37 27.28
C LYS A 99 26.05 -19.34 27.37
N GLY A 100 27.29 -19.80 27.55
CA GLY A 100 28.46 -18.93 27.55
C GLY A 100 28.81 -18.39 26.17
N LEU A 101 28.52 -19.14 25.10
CA LEU A 101 28.75 -18.70 23.71
C LEU A 101 27.71 -17.70 23.22
N ALA A 102 26.47 -17.78 23.71
CA ALA A 102 25.34 -16.97 23.22
C ALA A 102 25.62 -15.44 23.23
N PRO A 103 26.13 -14.83 24.30
CA PRO A 103 26.44 -13.40 24.30
C PRO A 103 27.58 -13.01 23.35
N LEU A 104 28.53 -13.89 23.12
CA LEU A 104 29.66 -13.63 22.21
C LEU A 104 29.25 -13.60 20.75
N MET A 105 28.21 -14.36 20.40
CA MET A 105 27.69 -14.48 19.02
C MET A 105 26.49 -13.54 18.77
N ALA A 106 26.03 -12.79 19.76
CA ALA A 106 24.76 -12.09 19.69
C ALA A 106 24.69 -11.07 18.55
N GLU A 107 25.76 -10.32 18.35
CA GLU A 107 25.87 -9.28 17.33
C GLU A 107 25.93 -9.90 15.92
N GLU A 108 26.85 -10.80 15.66
CA GLU A 108 26.98 -11.47 14.36
C GLU A 108 25.72 -12.28 14.01
N LYS A 109 25.11 -12.92 15.00
CA LYS A 109 23.83 -13.63 14.80
C LYS A 109 22.70 -12.68 14.44
N LYS A 110 22.67 -11.50 15.02
CA LYS A 110 21.71 -10.45 14.68
C LYS A 110 21.96 -9.94 13.26
N GLU A 111 23.19 -9.68 12.87
CA GLU A 111 23.54 -9.27 11.51
C GLU A 111 23.07 -10.30 10.47
N ILE A 112 23.31 -11.59 10.70
CA ILE A 112 22.79 -12.67 9.84
C ILE A 112 21.26 -12.61 9.77
N GLN A 113 20.57 -12.42 10.90
CA GLN A 113 19.10 -12.35 10.93
C GLN A 113 18.57 -11.16 10.14
N ASP A 114 19.21 -10.01 10.28
CA ASP A 114 18.83 -8.77 9.62
C ASP A 114 19.07 -8.88 8.11
N GLU A 115 20.21 -9.42 7.67
CA GLU A 115 20.52 -9.67 6.25
C GLU A 115 19.47 -10.58 5.57
N PHE A 116 19.13 -11.71 6.20
CA PHE A 116 18.13 -12.61 5.64
C PHE A 116 16.70 -12.03 5.68
N SER A 117 16.40 -11.20 6.68
CA SER A 117 15.13 -10.48 6.74
C SER A 117 15.02 -9.47 5.61
N GLU A 118 16.10 -8.77 5.28
CA GLU A 118 16.17 -7.85 4.14
C GLU A 118 15.98 -8.60 2.81
N LYS A 119 16.66 -9.74 2.60
CA LYS A 119 16.48 -10.57 1.40
C LYS A 119 15.02 -11.01 1.21
N VAL A 120 14.34 -11.41 2.29
CA VAL A 120 12.91 -11.78 2.23
C VAL A 120 12.03 -10.56 1.94
N ASN A 121 12.36 -9.38 2.49
CA ASN A 121 11.60 -8.16 2.23
C ASN A 121 11.78 -7.71 0.77
N ASN A 122 12.98 -7.74 0.23
CA ASN A 122 13.24 -7.43 -1.18
C ASN A 122 12.43 -8.35 -2.11
N LEU A 123 12.39 -9.64 -1.81
CA LEU A 123 11.56 -10.59 -2.56
C LEU A 123 10.06 -10.28 -2.49
N LYS A 124 9.56 -9.78 -1.35
CA LYS A 124 8.16 -9.33 -1.22
C LYS A 124 7.90 -8.08 -2.03
N GLU A 125 8.84 -7.13 -2.06
CA GLU A 125 8.72 -5.89 -2.83
C GLU A 125 8.72 -6.20 -4.33
N GLU A 126 9.64 -7.03 -4.83
CA GLU A 126 9.64 -7.52 -6.21
C GLU A 126 8.29 -8.13 -6.61
N LEU A 127 7.74 -8.99 -5.76
CA LEU A 127 6.44 -9.62 -5.99
C LEU A 127 5.29 -8.62 -5.97
N GLN A 128 5.35 -7.61 -5.11
CA GLN A 128 4.34 -6.57 -5.02
C GLN A 128 4.36 -5.67 -6.26
N ASP A 129 5.52 -5.29 -6.75
CA ASP A 129 5.67 -4.48 -7.96
C ASP A 129 5.19 -5.25 -9.20
N ALA A 130 5.54 -6.54 -9.30
CA ALA A 130 5.02 -7.41 -10.34
C ALA A 130 3.48 -7.53 -10.28
N PHE A 131 2.91 -7.63 -9.09
CA PHE A 131 1.46 -7.68 -8.90
C PHE A 131 0.78 -6.36 -9.31
N LEU A 132 1.35 -5.23 -8.98
CA LEU A 132 0.83 -3.91 -9.40
C LEU A 132 0.87 -3.78 -10.92
N THR A 133 1.96 -4.19 -11.55
CA THR A 133 2.11 -4.17 -13.01
C THR A 133 1.08 -5.08 -13.70
N GLU A 134 0.89 -6.30 -13.21
CA GLU A 134 -0.12 -7.23 -13.73
C GLU A 134 -1.55 -6.72 -13.53
N LYS A 135 -1.82 -6.12 -12.38
CA LYS A 135 -3.10 -5.48 -12.07
C LYS A 135 -3.41 -4.36 -13.06
N GLN A 136 -2.45 -3.46 -13.31
CA GLN A 136 -2.61 -2.36 -14.27
C GLN A 136 -2.90 -2.85 -15.69
N LYS A 137 -2.27 -3.94 -16.13
CA LYS A 137 -2.52 -4.53 -17.44
C LYS A 137 -3.92 -5.15 -17.58
N LYS A 138 -4.47 -5.68 -16.50
CA LYS A 138 -5.72 -6.47 -16.52
C LYS A 138 -6.96 -5.68 -16.11
N LEU A 139 -6.80 -4.67 -15.26
CA LEU A 139 -7.90 -3.77 -14.90
C LEU A 139 -7.97 -2.65 -15.94
N LYS A 140 -9.19 -2.42 -16.45
CA LYS A 140 -9.44 -1.31 -17.37
C LYS A 140 -9.20 0.00 -16.61
N ASP A 141 -8.36 0.85 -17.19
CA ASP A 141 -8.16 2.20 -16.69
C ASP A 141 -9.43 3.05 -16.87
N TYR A 142 -9.61 4.03 -16.00
CA TYR A 142 -10.76 4.93 -16.05
C TYR A 142 -10.37 6.33 -15.54
N PRO A 143 -10.98 7.38 -16.08
CA PRO A 143 -10.70 8.74 -15.65
C PRO A 143 -11.20 9.00 -14.24
N ILE A 144 -10.44 9.83 -13.50
CA ILE A 144 -10.79 10.30 -12.15
C ILE A 144 -10.74 11.82 -12.16
N PHE A 145 -11.82 12.46 -11.71
CA PHE A 145 -11.84 13.90 -11.52
C PHE A 145 -10.98 14.28 -10.32
N MET A 146 -10.08 15.25 -10.49
CA MET A 146 -9.22 15.74 -9.41
C MET A 146 -9.28 17.25 -9.34
N ALA A 147 -9.57 17.78 -8.14
CA ALA A 147 -9.60 19.22 -7.88
C ALA A 147 -8.95 19.56 -6.54
N ILE A 148 -8.46 20.77 -6.43
CA ILE A 148 -7.92 21.35 -5.19
C ILE A 148 -8.74 22.60 -4.90
N ALA A 149 -9.37 22.68 -3.74
CA ALA A 149 -10.02 23.86 -3.23
C ALA A 149 -9.07 24.57 -2.26
N GLU A 150 -8.76 25.83 -2.52
CA GLU A 150 -7.99 26.68 -1.63
C GLU A 150 -8.90 27.53 -0.75
N GLU A 151 -10.04 27.99 -1.30
CA GLU A 151 -11.05 28.80 -0.61
C GLU A 151 -12.42 28.12 -0.65
N ILE A 152 -13.00 27.86 0.53
CA ILE A 152 -14.22 27.06 0.69
C ILE A 152 -15.38 27.85 1.28
N GLY A 153 -15.37 29.19 1.15
CA GLY A 153 -16.41 30.07 1.67
C GLY A 153 -16.30 30.38 3.17
N TYR A 154 -15.27 29.88 3.85
CA TYR A 154 -15.02 30.10 5.27
C TYR A 154 -13.53 30.22 5.55
N ASP A 155 -13.15 31.10 6.49
CA ASP A 155 -11.79 31.19 6.98
C ASP A 155 -11.48 30.17 8.12
N ALA A 156 -10.25 30.18 8.60
CA ALA A 156 -9.80 29.30 9.69
C ALA A 156 -10.58 29.49 11.02
N THR A 157 -11.29 30.61 11.20
CA THR A 157 -12.10 30.92 12.37
C THR A 157 -13.58 30.55 12.20
N GLY A 158 -13.96 30.08 11.00
CA GLY A 158 -15.34 29.73 10.66
C GLY A 158 -16.19 30.91 10.20
N LYS A 159 -15.58 32.09 9.93
CA LYS A 159 -16.28 33.24 9.35
C LYS A 159 -16.43 33.07 7.84
N LYS A 160 -17.56 33.47 7.31
CA LYS A 160 -17.83 33.46 5.86
C LYS A 160 -16.86 34.36 5.11
N THR A 161 -16.32 33.87 4.00
CA THR A 161 -15.52 34.60 3.02
C THR A 161 -16.32 34.81 1.73
N ALA A 162 -15.85 35.69 0.84
CA ALA A 162 -16.52 36.02 -0.41
C ALA A 162 -16.31 34.95 -1.50
N VAL A 163 -15.26 34.14 -1.40
CA VAL A 163 -14.89 33.16 -2.42
C VAL A 163 -15.18 31.76 -1.92
N ASN A 164 -15.86 30.97 -2.75
CA ASN A 164 -16.18 29.56 -2.52
C ASN A 164 -15.94 28.76 -3.80
N GLU A 165 -14.78 28.17 -3.92
CA GLU A 165 -14.39 27.37 -5.09
C GLU A 165 -15.14 26.05 -5.20
N LEU A 166 -15.74 25.57 -4.10
CA LEU A 166 -16.51 24.32 -4.10
C LEU A 166 -17.73 24.39 -5.02
N GLU A 167 -18.30 25.58 -5.28
CA GLU A 167 -19.42 25.75 -6.22
C GLU A 167 -18.96 25.42 -7.65
N VAL A 168 -17.88 26.03 -8.10
CA VAL A 168 -17.31 25.77 -9.43
C VAL A 168 -16.83 24.32 -9.55
N ILE A 169 -16.15 23.79 -8.52
CA ILE A 169 -15.71 22.39 -8.49
C ILE A 169 -16.92 21.45 -8.58
N GLY A 170 -18.03 21.78 -7.92
CA GLY A 170 -19.28 21.00 -7.99
C GLY A 170 -19.87 20.95 -9.41
N GLU A 171 -19.92 22.10 -10.09
CA GLU A 171 -20.40 22.17 -11.47
C GLU A 171 -19.52 21.36 -12.43
N GLU A 172 -18.21 21.48 -12.31
CA GLU A 172 -17.27 20.71 -13.14
C GLU A 172 -17.31 19.21 -12.86
N LEU A 173 -17.50 18.82 -11.60
CA LEU A 173 -17.71 17.43 -11.22
C LEU A 173 -19.00 16.86 -11.82
N GLU A 174 -20.08 17.64 -11.83
CA GLU A 174 -21.34 17.23 -12.46
C GLU A 174 -21.17 17.05 -13.97
N ARG A 175 -20.49 17.97 -14.65
CA ARG A 175 -20.15 17.83 -16.08
C ARG A 175 -19.34 16.57 -16.34
N PHE A 176 -18.33 16.32 -15.52
CA PHE A 176 -17.50 15.12 -15.62
C PHE A 176 -18.30 13.82 -15.46
N ILE A 177 -19.19 13.77 -14.47
CA ILE A 177 -20.06 12.60 -14.23
C ILE A 177 -21.00 12.39 -15.44
N ASN A 178 -21.55 13.46 -15.99
CA ASN A 178 -22.43 13.39 -17.16
C ASN A 178 -21.66 12.89 -18.40
N ALA A 179 -20.42 13.37 -18.63
CA ALA A 179 -19.57 12.90 -19.72
C ALA A 179 -19.25 11.39 -19.61
N ILE A 180 -18.95 10.90 -18.39
CA ILE A 180 -18.78 9.45 -18.16
C ILE A 180 -20.06 8.67 -18.47
N ASN A 181 -21.20 9.15 -18.01
CA ASN A 181 -22.47 8.44 -18.21
C ASN A 181 -22.90 8.42 -19.69
N ASN A 182 -22.51 9.43 -20.47
CA ASN A 182 -22.74 9.52 -21.91
C ASN A 182 -21.71 8.74 -22.74
N GLY A 183 -20.63 8.23 -22.11
CA GLY A 183 -19.55 7.53 -22.81
C GLY A 183 -18.65 8.44 -23.64
N GLU A 184 -18.54 9.70 -23.28
CA GLU A 184 -17.71 10.71 -23.95
C GLU A 184 -16.24 10.62 -23.48
N ILE A 185 -16.01 10.07 -22.29
CA ILE A 185 -14.69 9.87 -21.65
C ILE A 185 -14.61 8.52 -20.91
#